data_a5cb634c608315ce52ee8249b747dac4
#
_entry.id   a5cb634c608315ce52ee8249b747dac4
#
_cell.length_a   1.000
_cell.length_b   1.000
_cell.length_c   1.000
_cell.angle_alpha   90.00
_cell.angle_beta   90.00
_cell.angle_gamma   90.00
#
_symmetry.space_group_name_H-M   'P 1'
#
loop_
_entity.id
_entity.type
_entity.pdbx_description
1 polymer ?
#
loop_
_entity_poly.entity_id
_entity_poly.type
_entity_poly.pdbx_seq_one_letter_code
_entity_poly.pdbx_strand_id
1 'polypeptide(L)'
;MKLDEVSVTNYRSISTKTTFSVSHLTTLIGPNNEGKSNLLRALGLGMEIIRRWSSIPSGNSSQEQVTGAERDLVTRPGPRGRTTHTNRTAPTDERYHSFEWAQDYPVEKQGNTSLKPTEIRLTFVLDGEETSEFKRQTGISTNGTLPISITLTKLTASLKIVKQGPGAARHRENATRIAKFISDRIDVISIPAVRTSDHAQEIVRSLIQLRAQEHRKFNSRYSELLNELSELRDEIAQEAAEKVLEASRTYLPSLRDVKLETRDFERSLLLSEIVIDDGIPTPLAAKGDGVKSLVTLAVTLAYSRQRSESRSFILAVDEPESHLHSDAIHQLQNLLQDLSTQEQVVLASHNAIFANRDDISSNVTVRENRARPAESIREIRSILGVRIHDNLQSAETVVLLEGETDEKILKELLSKQSSQSCEDLSTGRVALKNTRGTSKLEQAIRTEKTTVSRILIVLDDDEAGRRAADRAPSDFGVDSSSIFILKNPVRDISEIEDLIDPACYQTALEDHFGRKLELRGLQHRSKKWSEVIQDSLNRGGVPGDASDNLATCKRLVSDQVSAHPESALRAEAEETIANLHNFIWA
;
A
#
# COMPACT_ATOMS: atom_id res chain seq x y z
N MET A 1 -9.49 -14.20 9.97
CA MET A 1 -9.85 -14.50 8.55
C MET A 1 -9.17 -13.46 7.65
N LYS A 2 -8.58 -13.88 6.52
CA LYS A 2 -7.89 -12.99 5.56
C LYS A 2 -8.39 -13.28 4.15
N LEU A 3 -8.40 -12.27 3.29
CA LEU A 3 -8.59 -12.43 1.86
C LEU A 3 -7.26 -12.82 1.22
N ASP A 4 -7.25 -13.88 0.45
CA ASP A 4 -6.05 -14.44 -0.17
C ASP A 4 -5.98 -14.15 -1.67
N GLU A 5 -7.12 -14.26 -2.36
CA GLU A 5 -7.16 -14.11 -3.82
C GLU A 5 -8.45 -13.43 -4.29
N VAL A 6 -8.31 -12.58 -5.29
CA VAL A 6 -9.42 -11.93 -6.02
C VAL A 6 -9.34 -12.31 -7.50
N SER A 7 -10.45 -12.81 -8.04
CA SER A 7 -10.58 -13.08 -9.48
C SER A 7 -11.82 -12.39 -10.05
N VAL A 8 -11.67 -11.73 -11.19
CA VAL A 8 -12.70 -10.92 -11.83
C VAL A 8 -12.85 -11.33 -13.30
N THR A 9 -14.08 -11.42 -13.77
CA THR A 9 -14.41 -11.73 -15.17
C THR A 9 -15.62 -10.92 -15.60
N ASN A 10 -15.59 -10.38 -16.80
CA ASN A 10 -16.69 -9.59 -17.42
C ASN A 10 -17.17 -8.43 -16.53
N TYR A 11 -16.25 -7.62 -16.03
CA TYR A 11 -16.56 -6.44 -15.25
C TYR A 11 -15.88 -5.20 -15.83
N ARG A 12 -16.66 -4.21 -16.27
CA ARG A 12 -16.19 -2.98 -16.93
C ARG A 12 -15.21 -3.26 -18.07
N SER A 13 -13.98 -2.76 -17.98
CA SER A 13 -12.94 -3.04 -18.99
C SER A 13 -12.37 -4.46 -18.90
N ILE A 14 -12.59 -5.17 -17.80
CA ILE A 14 -12.08 -6.53 -17.59
C ILE A 14 -12.98 -7.54 -18.30
N SER A 15 -12.68 -7.85 -19.55
CA SER A 15 -13.47 -8.77 -20.36
C SER A 15 -13.07 -10.24 -20.19
N THR A 16 -11.83 -10.51 -19.82
CA THR A 16 -11.29 -11.85 -19.57
C THR A 16 -11.03 -12.08 -18.10
N LYS A 17 -11.00 -13.36 -17.69
CA LYS A 17 -10.67 -13.70 -16.31
C LYS A 17 -9.27 -13.18 -15.96
N THR A 18 -9.17 -12.38 -14.91
CA THR A 18 -7.92 -11.96 -14.31
C THR A 18 -7.94 -12.24 -12.81
N THR A 19 -6.79 -12.55 -12.24
CA THR A 19 -6.67 -12.99 -10.85
C THR A 19 -5.43 -12.35 -10.23
N PHE A 20 -5.52 -11.93 -8.97
CA PHE A 20 -4.38 -11.46 -8.19
C PHE A 20 -4.49 -11.91 -6.75
N SER A 21 -3.34 -12.14 -6.12
CA SER A 21 -3.24 -12.47 -4.69
C SER A 21 -3.24 -11.21 -3.84
N VAL A 22 -3.78 -11.33 -2.63
CA VAL A 22 -3.84 -10.24 -1.66
C VAL A 22 -2.96 -10.59 -0.46
N SER A 23 -1.89 -9.84 -0.28
CA SER A 23 -0.98 -9.91 0.86
C SER A 23 -1.35 -8.88 1.94
N HIS A 24 -0.48 -8.65 2.91
CA HIS A 24 -0.66 -7.58 3.90
C HIS A 24 -0.70 -6.19 3.22
N LEU A 25 0.25 -5.94 2.31
CA LEU A 25 0.26 -4.76 1.45
C LEU A 25 0.35 -5.23 0.00
N THR A 26 -0.70 -4.99 -0.78
CA THR A 26 -0.74 -5.32 -2.21
C THR A 26 -0.87 -4.04 -3.01
N THR A 27 0.03 -3.82 -3.96
CA THR A 27 -0.01 -2.63 -4.82
C THR A 27 -0.30 -3.03 -6.26
N LEU A 28 -1.47 -2.62 -6.78
CA LEU A 28 -1.81 -2.74 -8.19
C LEU A 28 -1.11 -1.62 -8.96
N ILE A 29 -0.11 -1.97 -9.77
CA ILE A 29 0.75 -1.03 -10.48
C ILE A 29 0.46 -1.10 -11.98
N GLY A 30 0.36 0.04 -12.64
CA GLY A 30 0.18 0.09 -14.10
C GLY A 30 -0.11 1.49 -14.61
N PRO A 31 -0.06 1.71 -15.92
CA PRO A 31 -0.48 2.96 -16.54
C PRO A 31 -1.95 3.30 -16.25
N ASN A 32 -2.33 4.55 -16.49
CA ASN A 32 -3.74 4.93 -16.35
C ASN A 32 -4.60 4.18 -17.36
N ASN A 33 -5.84 3.92 -16.97
CA ASN A 33 -6.85 3.26 -17.80
C ASN A 33 -6.63 1.75 -18.08
N GLU A 34 -5.71 1.09 -17.38
CA GLU A 34 -5.38 -0.34 -17.55
C GLU A 34 -6.21 -1.30 -16.66
N GLY A 35 -7.20 -0.76 -15.93
CA GLY A 35 -8.14 -1.57 -15.15
C GLY A 35 -7.86 -1.68 -13.66
N LYS A 36 -6.83 -1.04 -13.10
CA LYS A 36 -6.49 -1.05 -11.66
C LYS A 36 -7.69 -0.69 -10.77
N SER A 37 -8.30 0.47 -11.03
CA SER A 37 -9.50 0.96 -10.31
C SER A 37 -10.69 0.01 -10.47
N ASN A 38 -10.82 -0.67 -11.61
CA ASN A 38 -11.88 -1.63 -11.84
C ASN A 38 -11.69 -2.91 -11.01
N LEU A 39 -10.44 -3.33 -10.77
CA LEU A 39 -10.14 -4.45 -9.86
C LEU A 39 -10.49 -4.09 -8.41
N LEU A 40 -10.11 -2.90 -7.92
CA LEU A 40 -10.49 -2.43 -6.58
C LEU A 40 -12.01 -2.32 -6.43
N ARG A 41 -12.69 -1.77 -7.43
CA ARG A 41 -14.16 -1.66 -7.42
C ARG A 41 -14.84 -3.02 -7.42
N ALA A 42 -14.30 -4.00 -8.16
CA ALA A 42 -14.82 -5.37 -8.16
C ALA A 42 -14.68 -6.03 -6.77
N LEU A 43 -13.53 -5.80 -6.08
CA LEU A 43 -13.34 -6.24 -4.71
C LEU A 43 -14.42 -5.62 -3.77
N GLY A 44 -14.58 -4.30 -3.80
CA GLY A 44 -15.57 -3.60 -3.00
C GLY A 44 -16.99 -4.07 -3.30
N LEU A 45 -17.35 -4.21 -4.59
CA LEU A 45 -18.65 -4.73 -5.01
C LEU A 45 -18.90 -6.15 -4.50
N GLY A 46 -17.91 -7.03 -4.60
CA GLY A 46 -18.03 -8.40 -4.13
C GLY A 46 -18.32 -8.47 -2.63
N MET A 47 -17.61 -7.69 -1.83
CA MET A 47 -17.80 -7.62 -0.38
C MET A 47 -19.15 -6.97 -0.01
N GLU A 48 -19.57 -5.93 -0.73
CA GLU A 48 -20.88 -5.30 -0.51
C GLU A 48 -22.03 -6.28 -0.81
N ILE A 49 -21.91 -7.09 -1.85
CA ILE A 49 -22.91 -8.13 -2.15
C ILE A 49 -22.94 -9.18 -1.04
N ILE A 50 -21.79 -9.61 -0.52
CA ILE A 50 -21.73 -10.54 0.63
C ILE A 50 -22.45 -9.91 1.83
N ARG A 51 -22.17 -8.64 2.13
CA ARG A 51 -22.79 -7.91 3.23
C ARG A 51 -24.30 -7.81 3.07
N ARG A 52 -24.80 -7.44 1.90
CA ARG A 52 -26.25 -7.38 1.62
C ARG A 52 -26.90 -8.77 1.71
N TRP A 53 -26.20 -9.79 1.23
CA TRP A 53 -26.69 -11.16 1.31
C TRP A 53 -26.84 -11.64 2.75
N SER A 54 -25.94 -11.23 3.63
CA SER A 54 -26.00 -11.55 5.07
C SER A 54 -27.24 -11.01 5.77
N SER A 55 -27.87 -9.96 5.23
CA SER A 55 -29.06 -9.30 5.77
C SER A 55 -30.37 -9.96 5.33
N ILE A 56 -30.33 -10.93 4.41
CA ILE A 56 -31.52 -11.68 3.97
C ILE A 56 -31.97 -12.62 5.11
N PRO A 57 -33.24 -12.58 5.55
CA PRO A 57 -33.72 -13.45 6.63
C PRO A 57 -33.48 -14.92 6.36
N SER A 58 -32.81 -15.60 7.30
CA SER A 58 -32.56 -17.05 7.24
C SER A 58 -33.76 -17.80 7.81
N GLY A 59 -34.59 -18.42 7.00
CA GLY A 59 -35.64 -19.31 7.47
C GLY A 59 -36.91 -19.19 6.63
N ASN A 60 -37.51 -20.33 6.24
CA ASN A 60 -38.80 -20.53 5.55
C ASN A 60 -39.27 -19.39 4.58
N SER A 61 -38.33 -18.65 4.03
CA SER A 61 -38.61 -17.67 2.98
C SER A 61 -39.02 -18.45 1.74
N SER A 62 -40.22 -18.17 1.24
CA SER A 62 -40.71 -18.72 0.00
C SER A 62 -39.68 -18.48 -1.11
N GLN A 63 -39.60 -19.37 -2.07
CA GLN A 63 -38.69 -19.25 -3.23
C GLN A 63 -38.83 -17.88 -3.94
N GLU A 64 -40.02 -17.25 -3.82
CA GLU A 64 -40.33 -15.90 -4.33
C GLU A 64 -39.60 -14.78 -3.53
N GLN A 65 -39.45 -14.89 -2.21
CA GLN A 65 -38.74 -13.89 -1.39
C GLN A 65 -37.22 -13.91 -1.61
N VAL A 66 -36.64 -15.11 -1.78
CA VAL A 66 -35.21 -15.25 -2.15
C VAL A 66 -34.96 -14.69 -3.55
N THR A 67 -35.86 -14.96 -4.50
CA THR A 67 -35.78 -14.45 -5.88
C THR A 67 -35.99 -12.93 -5.92
N GLY A 68 -36.83 -12.38 -5.04
CA GLY A 68 -36.99 -10.93 -4.87
C GLY A 68 -35.70 -10.25 -4.36
N ALA A 69 -35.12 -10.80 -3.30
CA ALA A 69 -33.86 -10.29 -2.74
C ALA A 69 -32.68 -10.42 -3.73
N GLU A 70 -32.60 -11.51 -4.50
CA GLU A 70 -31.60 -11.68 -5.58
C GLU A 70 -31.72 -10.59 -6.66
N ARG A 71 -32.95 -10.09 -6.93
CA ARG A 71 -33.19 -9.00 -7.88
C ARG A 71 -32.83 -7.63 -7.32
N ASP A 72 -33.05 -7.41 -6.02
CA ASP A 72 -32.76 -6.14 -5.36
C ASP A 72 -31.26 -5.87 -5.17
N LEU A 73 -30.42 -6.92 -5.28
CA LEU A 73 -28.96 -6.80 -5.25
C LEU A 73 -28.37 -6.25 -6.56
N VAL A 74 -29.14 -6.22 -7.63
CA VAL A 74 -28.78 -5.63 -8.92
C VAL A 74 -29.64 -4.39 -9.13
N THR A 75 -29.03 -3.22 -9.21
CA THR A 75 -29.78 -1.98 -9.48
C THR A 75 -30.41 -2.01 -10.86
N ARG A 76 -31.71 -1.81 -10.93
CA ARG A 76 -32.39 -1.55 -12.20
C ARG A 76 -32.19 -0.08 -12.56
N PRO A 77 -31.93 0.26 -13.85
CA PRO A 77 -32.10 1.63 -14.29
C PRO A 77 -33.59 1.97 -14.18
N GLY A 78 -33.98 2.60 -13.06
CA GLY A 78 -35.35 3.13 -12.87
C GLY A 78 -35.49 4.45 -13.59
N PRO A 79 -36.70 4.79 -14.10
CA PRO A 79 -37.00 6.16 -14.44
C PRO A 79 -36.81 7.02 -13.19
N ARG A 80 -36.18 8.18 -13.33
CA ARG A 80 -35.84 9.13 -12.28
C ARG A 80 -36.97 9.27 -11.26
N GLY A 81 -36.79 8.71 -10.06
CA GLY A 81 -37.70 8.90 -8.95
C GLY A 81 -38.09 7.63 -8.21
N ARG A 82 -37.66 7.55 -6.96
CA ARG A 82 -37.91 6.62 -5.87
C ARG A 82 -36.90 5.48 -5.71
N THR A 83 -35.86 5.81 -4.99
CA THR A 83 -35.08 4.83 -4.21
C THR A 83 -35.86 4.54 -2.93
N THR A 84 -36.41 3.34 -2.80
CA THR A 84 -36.94 2.83 -1.53
C THR A 84 -35.76 2.58 -0.59
N HIS A 85 -35.67 3.38 0.46
CA HIS A 85 -34.66 3.32 1.49
C HIS A 85 -34.89 2.13 2.41
N THR A 86 -34.10 1.09 2.33
CA THR A 86 -33.99 0.06 3.39
C THR A 86 -32.62 0.17 4.05
N ASN A 87 -32.65 0.40 5.36
CA ASN A 87 -31.57 0.34 6.36
C ASN A 87 -30.13 0.60 5.87
N ARG A 88 -29.75 1.86 5.80
CA ARG A 88 -28.38 2.33 5.54
C ARG A 88 -27.62 2.47 6.84
N THR A 89 -26.58 1.66 7.04
CA THR A 89 -25.64 1.75 8.17
C THR A 89 -24.17 1.83 7.76
N ALA A 90 -23.85 2.15 6.50
CA ALA A 90 -22.45 2.34 6.07
C ALA A 90 -22.31 3.59 5.19
N PRO A 91 -21.25 4.41 5.43
CA PRO A 91 -20.97 5.63 4.68
C PRO A 91 -20.13 5.34 3.44
N THR A 92 -20.47 4.31 2.71
CA THR A 92 -19.88 4.07 1.39
C THR A 92 -20.85 4.60 0.36
N ASP A 93 -20.37 5.41 -0.56
CA ASP A 93 -21.15 5.84 -1.71
C ASP A 93 -21.80 4.59 -2.34
N GLU A 94 -23.10 4.38 -2.12
CA GLU A 94 -23.82 3.20 -2.62
C GLU A 94 -23.67 3.06 -4.13
N ARG A 95 -23.40 4.15 -4.85
CA ARG A 95 -23.12 4.15 -6.28
C ARG A 95 -21.75 3.57 -6.60
N TYR A 96 -20.80 3.59 -5.66
CA TYR A 96 -19.47 3.03 -5.87
C TYR A 96 -19.47 1.50 -5.84
N HIS A 97 -20.39 0.90 -5.12
CA HIS A 97 -20.49 -0.54 -4.92
C HIS A 97 -21.83 -1.16 -5.41
N SER A 98 -22.57 -0.45 -6.24
CA SER A 98 -23.75 -1.02 -6.92
C SER A 98 -23.37 -1.54 -8.30
N PHE A 99 -23.99 -2.62 -8.74
CA PHE A 99 -23.81 -3.17 -10.09
C PHE A 99 -24.92 -2.66 -11.01
N GLU A 100 -24.51 -1.90 -12.01
CA GLU A 100 -25.40 -1.46 -13.11
C GLU A 100 -24.95 -2.12 -14.41
N TRP A 101 -25.74 -3.09 -14.91
CA TRP A 101 -25.35 -3.88 -16.06
C TRP A 101 -24.94 -3.03 -17.27
N ALA A 102 -25.62 -1.96 -17.56
CA ALA A 102 -25.31 -1.08 -18.69
C ALA A 102 -23.94 -0.39 -18.60
N GLN A 103 -23.46 -0.14 -17.39
CA GLN A 103 -22.18 0.55 -17.13
C GLN A 103 -21.05 -0.42 -16.73
N ASP A 104 -21.42 -1.51 -16.04
CA ASP A 104 -20.44 -2.39 -15.39
C ASP A 104 -20.19 -3.69 -16.17
N TYR A 105 -21.04 -4.03 -17.13
CA TYR A 105 -20.76 -5.14 -18.04
C TYR A 105 -19.93 -4.63 -19.24
N PRO A 106 -18.92 -5.40 -19.73
CA PRO A 106 -18.07 -4.96 -20.86
C PRO A 106 -18.87 -4.55 -22.09
N VAL A 107 -18.71 -3.31 -22.53
CA VAL A 107 -19.48 -2.70 -23.63
C VAL A 107 -19.35 -3.53 -24.91
N GLU A 108 -18.16 -4.02 -25.22
CA GLU A 108 -17.85 -4.86 -26.38
C GLU A 108 -18.63 -6.18 -26.41
N LYS A 109 -19.13 -6.65 -25.27
CA LYS A 109 -19.86 -7.91 -25.14
C LYS A 109 -21.38 -7.72 -25.00
N GLN A 110 -21.86 -6.50 -24.82
CA GLN A 110 -23.30 -6.23 -24.58
C GLN A 110 -24.20 -6.62 -25.76
N GLY A 111 -23.67 -6.60 -26.97
CA GLY A 111 -24.40 -6.99 -28.20
C GLY A 111 -24.42 -8.49 -28.47
N ASN A 112 -23.76 -9.34 -27.70
CA ASN A 112 -23.70 -10.77 -27.96
C ASN A 112 -24.99 -11.47 -27.55
N THR A 113 -25.41 -12.47 -28.34
CA THR A 113 -26.60 -13.28 -28.07
C THR A 113 -26.44 -14.23 -26.89
N SER A 114 -25.21 -14.67 -26.61
CA SER A 114 -24.87 -15.54 -25.48
C SER A 114 -24.02 -14.75 -24.45
N LEU A 115 -24.71 -14.12 -23.52
CA LEU A 115 -24.06 -13.31 -22.46
C LEU A 115 -23.57 -14.22 -21.32
N LYS A 116 -22.25 -14.25 -21.10
CA LYS A 116 -21.67 -14.84 -19.88
C LYS A 116 -21.81 -13.82 -18.74
N PRO A 117 -22.17 -14.23 -17.54
CA PRO A 117 -22.32 -13.29 -16.41
C PRO A 117 -21.00 -12.63 -16.03
N THR A 118 -21.09 -11.52 -15.28
CA THR A 118 -19.97 -11.03 -14.50
C THR A 118 -19.72 -12.00 -13.34
N GLU A 119 -18.49 -12.40 -13.15
CA GLU A 119 -18.08 -13.27 -12.04
C GLU A 119 -16.99 -12.57 -11.21
N ILE A 120 -17.25 -12.42 -9.91
CA ILE A 120 -16.27 -11.98 -8.92
C ILE A 120 -16.06 -13.14 -7.97
N ARG A 121 -14.81 -13.60 -7.84
CA ARG A 121 -14.45 -14.65 -6.90
C ARG A 121 -13.52 -14.09 -5.84
N LEU A 122 -13.86 -14.33 -4.58
CA LEU A 122 -13.08 -13.95 -3.41
C LEU A 122 -12.72 -15.21 -2.66
N THR A 123 -11.44 -15.45 -2.47
CA THR A 123 -10.93 -16.62 -1.72
C THR A 123 -10.44 -16.15 -0.38
N PHE A 124 -11.04 -16.66 0.71
CA PHE A 124 -10.64 -16.35 2.07
C PHE A 124 -9.88 -17.51 2.68
N VAL A 125 -8.94 -17.19 3.58
CA VAL A 125 -8.23 -18.16 4.42
C VAL A 125 -8.68 -17.98 5.85
N LEU A 126 -9.06 -19.11 6.46
CA LEU A 126 -9.53 -19.24 7.84
C LEU A 126 -8.44 -19.90 8.67
N ASP A 127 -8.29 -19.48 9.90
CA ASP A 127 -7.50 -20.22 10.90
C ASP A 127 -8.22 -21.46 11.42
N GLY A 128 -7.61 -22.19 12.36
CA GLY A 128 -8.16 -23.45 12.90
C GLY A 128 -9.45 -23.25 13.70
N GLU A 129 -9.54 -22.15 14.46
CA GLU A 129 -10.72 -21.83 15.27
C GLU A 129 -11.88 -21.40 14.37
N GLU A 130 -11.60 -20.51 13.42
CA GLU A 130 -12.57 -20.03 12.42
C GLU A 130 -13.10 -21.17 11.55
N THR A 131 -12.24 -22.12 11.16
CA THR A 131 -12.64 -23.32 10.40
C THR A 131 -13.62 -24.17 11.18
N SER A 132 -13.37 -24.37 12.48
CA SER A 132 -14.24 -25.12 13.38
C SER A 132 -15.58 -24.41 13.59
N GLU A 133 -15.53 -23.09 13.76
CA GLU A 133 -16.73 -22.28 13.93
C GLU A 133 -17.56 -22.18 12.63
N PHE A 134 -16.91 -22.05 11.47
CA PHE A 134 -17.59 -22.10 10.18
C PHE A 134 -18.39 -23.39 9.99
N LYS A 135 -17.77 -24.54 10.33
CA LYS A 135 -18.46 -25.83 10.29
C LYS A 135 -19.66 -25.87 11.23
N ARG A 136 -19.53 -25.33 12.45
CA ARG A 136 -20.62 -25.28 13.45
C ARG A 136 -21.79 -24.42 12.96
N GLN A 137 -21.52 -23.25 12.37
CA GLN A 137 -22.56 -22.30 11.95
C GLN A 137 -23.22 -22.69 10.63
N THR A 138 -22.48 -23.27 9.70
CA THR A 138 -22.96 -23.54 8.33
C THR A 138 -23.24 -25.01 8.06
N GLY A 139 -22.71 -25.92 8.89
CA GLY A 139 -22.73 -27.38 8.65
C GLY A 139 -21.79 -27.83 7.51
N ILE A 140 -20.92 -26.94 7.00
CA ILE A 140 -20.03 -27.18 5.86
C ILE A 140 -18.60 -27.32 6.38
N SER A 141 -17.91 -28.39 5.95
CA SER A 141 -16.47 -28.56 6.24
C SER A 141 -15.62 -27.91 5.15
N THR A 142 -14.60 -27.18 5.56
CA THR A 142 -13.58 -26.59 4.70
C THR A 142 -12.18 -27.03 5.16
N ASN A 143 -11.20 -26.95 4.29
CA ASN A 143 -9.78 -27.19 4.58
C ASN A 143 -9.04 -25.90 5.02
N GLY A 144 -9.76 -24.90 5.53
CA GLY A 144 -9.20 -23.59 5.86
C GLY A 144 -9.29 -22.59 4.70
N THR A 145 -9.71 -23.02 3.50
CA THR A 145 -9.89 -22.12 2.35
C THR A 145 -11.37 -22.03 1.98
N LEU A 146 -11.86 -20.81 1.78
CA LEU A 146 -13.26 -20.52 1.47
C LEU A 146 -13.37 -19.68 0.18
N PRO A 147 -13.44 -20.33 -1.00
CA PRO A 147 -13.62 -19.64 -2.26
C PRO A 147 -15.11 -19.33 -2.51
N ILE A 148 -15.45 -18.05 -2.50
CA ILE A 148 -16.79 -17.54 -2.77
C ILE A 148 -16.86 -17.03 -4.21
N SER A 149 -17.82 -17.49 -5.00
CA SER A 149 -18.12 -16.96 -6.33
C SER A 149 -19.44 -16.19 -6.31
N ILE A 150 -19.38 -14.95 -6.73
CA ILE A 150 -20.50 -14.04 -6.93
C ILE A 150 -20.72 -13.91 -8.42
N THR A 151 -21.92 -14.25 -8.87
CA THR A 151 -22.29 -14.21 -10.29
C THR A 151 -23.38 -13.17 -10.47
N LEU A 152 -23.13 -12.19 -11.34
CA LEU A 152 -24.04 -11.06 -11.62
C LEU A 152 -24.51 -11.14 -13.07
N THR A 153 -25.81 -11.09 -13.23
CA THR A 153 -26.49 -11.00 -14.53
C THR A 153 -27.20 -9.65 -14.65
N LYS A 154 -27.87 -9.42 -15.74
CA LYS A 154 -28.70 -8.21 -15.94
C LYS A 154 -29.82 -8.06 -14.90
N LEU A 155 -30.28 -9.15 -14.31
CA LEU A 155 -31.50 -9.19 -13.48
C LEU A 155 -31.27 -9.79 -12.09
N THR A 156 -30.21 -10.55 -11.89
CA THR A 156 -30.02 -11.33 -10.65
C THR A 156 -28.56 -11.37 -10.22
N ALA A 157 -28.37 -11.47 -8.90
CA ALA A 157 -27.10 -11.83 -8.28
C ALA A 157 -27.22 -13.24 -7.67
N SER A 158 -26.15 -14.00 -7.67
CA SER A 158 -26.07 -15.28 -6.94
C SER A 158 -24.74 -15.42 -6.23
N LEU A 159 -24.77 -16.04 -5.06
CA LEU A 159 -23.60 -16.31 -4.22
C LEU A 159 -23.49 -17.80 -3.96
N LYS A 160 -22.29 -18.36 -4.20
CA LYS A 160 -22.01 -19.79 -3.94
C LYS A 160 -20.57 -20.01 -3.51
N ILE A 161 -20.35 -21.08 -2.71
CA ILE A 161 -18.99 -21.59 -2.50
C ILE A 161 -18.59 -22.40 -3.73
N VAL A 162 -17.37 -22.18 -4.23
CA VAL A 162 -16.80 -22.95 -5.33
C VAL A 162 -16.24 -24.24 -4.76
N LYS A 163 -17.06 -25.32 -4.76
CA LYS A 163 -16.64 -26.65 -4.34
C LYS A 163 -17.02 -27.66 -5.41
N GLN A 164 -16.11 -28.57 -5.73
CA GLN A 164 -16.41 -29.72 -6.60
C GLN A 164 -16.94 -30.88 -5.74
N GLY A 165 -18.05 -31.49 -6.16
CA GLY A 165 -18.57 -32.71 -5.54
C GLY A 165 -20.04 -32.66 -5.07
N PRO A 166 -20.57 -33.78 -4.53
CA PRO A 166 -21.93 -33.86 -4.03
C PRO A 166 -22.12 -32.93 -2.82
N GLY A 167 -23.11 -32.05 -2.88
CA GLY A 167 -23.41 -31.06 -1.84
C GLY A 167 -23.57 -29.62 -2.32
N ALA A 168 -23.36 -29.35 -3.62
CA ALA A 168 -23.52 -28.01 -4.19
C ALA A 168 -24.93 -27.39 -3.95
N ALA A 169 -25.98 -28.22 -3.86
CA ALA A 169 -27.34 -27.77 -3.57
C ALA A 169 -27.44 -27.20 -2.13
N ARG A 170 -26.82 -27.86 -1.14
CA ARG A 170 -26.79 -27.37 0.25
C ARG A 170 -26.06 -26.04 0.43
N HIS A 171 -25.14 -25.72 -0.48
CA HIS A 171 -24.42 -24.45 -0.43
C HIS A 171 -25.32 -23.27 -0.76
N ARG A 172 -26.32 -23.45 -1.63
CA ARG A 172 -27.28 -22.39 -1.98
C ARG A 172 -28.21 -22.09 -0.80
N GLU A 173 -28.67 -23.12 -0.11
CA GLU A 173 -29.53 -22.99 1.09
C GLU A 173 -28.78 -22.32 2.26
N ASN A 174 -27.46 -22.46 2.32
CA ASN A 174 -26.61 -21.86 3.36
C ASN A 174 -25.95 -20.55 2.95
N ALA A 175 -26.23 -20.01 1.76
CA ALA A 175 -25.58 -18.80 1.24
C ALA A 175 -25.67 -17.61 2.21
N THR A 176 -26.82 -17.41 2.86
CA THR A 176 -27.02 -16.33 3.86
C THR A 176 -26.14 -16.56 5.10
N ARG A 177 -26.04 -17.80 5.60
CA ARG A 177 -25.22 -18.12 6.78
C ARG A 177 -23.73 -17.94 6.47
N ILE A 178 -23.31 -18.33 5.25
CA ILE A 178 -21.94 -18.14 4.75
C ILE A 178 -21.63 -16.65 4.64
N ALA A 179 -22.50 -15.89 4.01
CA ALA A 179 -22.37 -14.45 3.88
C ALA A 179 -22.30 -13.75 5.24
N LYS A 180 -23.14 -14.18 6.19
CA LYS A 180 -23.12 -13.66 7.55
C LYS A 180 -21.81 -13.99 8.27
N PHE A 181 -21.32 -15.24 8.16
CA PHE A 181 -20.05 -15.63 8.75
C PHE A 181 -18.88 -14.74 8.28
N ILE A 182 -18.85 -14.42 6.98
CA ILE A 182 -17.82 -13.56 6.40
C ILE A 182 -18.01 -12.12 6.87
N SER A 183 -19.22 -11.55 6.73
CA SER A 183 -19.52 -10.16 7.09
C SER A 183 -19.33 -9.85 8.57
N ASP A 184 -19.45 -10.86 9.45
CA ASP A 184 -19.22 -10.69 10.88
C ASP A 184 -17.72 -10.63 11.24
N ARG A 185 -16.80 -10.99 10.32
CA ARG A 185 -15.36 -11.10 10.57
C ARG A 185 -14.48 -10.17 9.74
N ILE A 186 -14.91 -9.82 8.54
CA ILE A 186 -14.11 -9.00 7.64
C ILE A 186 -14.99 -8.00 6.88
N ASP A 187 -14.52 -6.77 6.76
CA ASP A 187 -15.18 -5.71 6.00
C ASP A 187 -14.21 -5.09 4.99
N VAL A 188 -14.71 -4.39 3.99
CA VAL A 188 -13.89 -3.64 3.04
C VAL A 188 -14.25 -2.16 3.12
N ILE A 189 -13.21 -1.33 3.23
CA ILE A 189 -13.32 0.12 3.20
C ILE A 189 -12.65 0.59 1.92
N SER A 190 -13.44 1.17 1.02
CA SER A 190 -12.94 1.67 -0.26
C SER A 190 -12.80 3.19 -0.23
N ILE A 191 -11.64 3.66 -0.63
CA ILE A 191 -11.33 5.08 -0.76
C ILE A 191 -11.09 5.37 -2.26
N PRO A 192 -11.99 6.12 -2.92
CA PRO A 192 -11.85 6.43 -4.35
C PRO A 192 -10.74 7.44 -4.61
N ALA A 193 -10.28 7.52 -5.86
CA ALA A 193 -9.28 8.49 -6.30
C ALA A 193 -9.77 9.94 -6.15
N VAL A 194 -11.02 10.19 -6.53
CA VAL A 194 -11.65 11.51 -6.35
C VAL A 194 -12.28 11.61 -4.96
N ARG A 195 -11.70 12.44 -4.11
CA ARG A 195 -12.11 12.65 -2.72
C ARG A 195 -12.67 14.06 -2.59
N THR A 196 -13.97 14.14 -2.36
CA THR A 196 -14.67 15.41 -2.18
C THR A 196 -14.95 15.70 -0.70
N SER A 197 -15.23 16.97 -0.37
CA SER A 197 -15.69 17.35 0.97
C SER A 197 -16.96 16.59 1.38
N ASP A 198 -17.85 16.30 0.42
CA ASP A 198 -19.10 15.57 0.66
C ASP A 198 -18.83 14.15 1.13
N HIS A 199 -17.80 13.51 0.58
CA HIS A 199 -17.39 12.18 0.99
C HIS A 199 -16.90 12.15 2.45
N ALA A 200 -16.05 13.10 2.82
CA ALA A 200 -15.61 13.26 4.22
C ALA A 200 -16.79 13.53 5.16
N GLN A 201 -17.73 14.39 4.75
CA GLN A 201 -18.93 14.69 5.53
C GLN A 201 -19.81 13.46 5.74
N GLU A 202 -19.98 12.62 4.73
CA GLU A 202 -20.78 11.40 4.81
C GLU A 202 -20.16 10.39 5.81
N ILE A 203 -18.83 10.25 5.81
CA ILE A 203 -18.11 9.41 6.77
C ILE A 203 -18.29 9.97 8.19
N VAL A 204 -18.12 11.28 8.38
CA VAL A 204 -18.30 11.91 9.71
C VAL A 204 -19.75 11.78 10.20
N ARG A 205 -20.76 11.93 9.33
CA ARG A 205 -22.16 11.64 9.69
C ARG A 205 -22.33 10.22 10.22
N SER A 206 -21.69 9.26 9.60
CA SER A 206 -21.77 7.86 10.02
C SER A 206 -21.02 7.60 11.33
N LEU A 207 -19.91 8.28 11.58
CA LEU A 207 -19.26 8.28 12.90
C LEU A 207 -20.20 8.81 13.98
N ILE A 208 -20.85 9.93 13.72
CA ILE A 208 -21.82 10.53 14.65
C ILE A 208 -22.98 9.55 14.91
N GLN A 209 -23.53 8.94 13.87
CA GLN A 209 -24.60 7.96 14.00
C GLN A 209 -24.18 6.74 14.82
N LEU A 210 -22.96 6.23 14.58
CA LEU A 210 -22.43 5.11 15.35
C LEU A 210 -22.32 5.48 16.84
N ARG A 211 -21.79 6.65 17.17
CA ARG A 211 -21.69 7.15 18.54
C ARG A 211 -23.06 7.38 19.17
N ALA A 212 -23.99 7.94 18.42
CA ALA A 212 -25.36 8.12 18.90
C ALA A 212 -26.03 6.78 19.25
N GLN A 213 -25.83 5.73 18.43
CA GLN A 213 -26.33 4.39 18.72
C GLN A 213 -25.69 3.77 19.97
N GLU A 214 -24.39 3.98 20.21
CA GLU A 214 -23.71 3.56 21.44
C GLU A 214 -24.30 4.29 22.65
N HIS A 215 -24.48 5.61 22.59
CA HIS A 215 -25.12 6.39 23.66
C HIS A 215 -26.55 5.92 23.95
N ARG A 216 -27.31 5.59 22.92
CA ARG A 216 -28.66 5.04 23.11
C ARG A 216 -28.68 3.71 23.87
N LYS A 217 -27.66 2.85 23.66
CA LYS A 217 -27.55 1.57 24.36
C LYS A 217 -27.14 1.69 25.83
N PHE A 218 -26.30 2.66 26.16
CA PHE A 218 -25.65 2.75 27.46
C PHE A 218 -26.08 3.97 28.30
N ASN A 219 -26.87 4.91 27.74
CA ASN A 219 -27.33 6.11 28.42
C ASN A 219 -28.85 6.21 28.40
N SER A 220 -29.51 5.83 29.52
CA SER A 220 -30.98 5.87 29.65
C SER A 220 -31.54 7.27 29.39
N ARG A 221 -30.88 8.33 29.92
CA ARG A 221 -31.32 9.71 29.76
C ARG A 221 -31.33 10.16 28.29
N TYR A 222 -30.35 9.70 27.49
CA TYR A 222 -30.32 10.01 26.07
C TYR A 222 -31.52 9.37 25.34
N SER A 223 -31.84 8.12 25.70
CA SER A 223 -32.98 7.40 25.16
C SER A 223 -34.33 8.03 25.57
N GLU A 224 -34.44 8.47 26.83
CA GLU A 224 -35.63 9.16 27.35
C GLU A 224 -35.87 10.48 26.60
N LEU A 225 -34.84 11.32 26.45
CA LEU A 225 -34.94 12.59 25.72
C LEU A 225 -35.30 12.40 24.24
N LEU A 226 -34.77 11.35 23.60
CA LEU A 226 -35.14 11.05 22.22
C LEU A 226 -36.59 10.60 22.07
N ASN A 227 -37.11 9.84 23.04
CA ASN A 227 -38.50 9.45 23.06
C ASN A 227 -39.43 10.65 23.27
N GLU A 228 -39.12 11.54 24.24
CA GLU A 228 -39.85 12.78 24.47
C GLU A 228 -39.89 13.67 23.22
N LEU A 229 -38.72 13.84 22.54
CA LEU A 229 -38.64 14.59 21.28
C LEU A 229 -39.45 13.94 20.15
N SER A 230 -39.47 12.59 20.10
CA SER A 230 -40.26 11.87 19.12
C SER A 230 -41.76 12.05 19.34
N GLU A 231 -42.22 11.96 20.58
CA GLU A 231 -43.62 12.18 20.96
C GLU A 231 -44.07 13.61 20.58
N LEU A 232 -43.28 14.61 20.98
CA LEU A 232 -43.60 16.02 20.65
C LEU A 232 -43.66 16.28 19.14
N ARG A 233 -42.75 15.68 18.39
CA ARG A 233 -42.73 15.77 16.92
C ARG A 233 -43.96 15.12 16.30
N ASP A 234 -44.36 13.97 16.81
CA ASP A 234 -45.54 13.25 16.30
C ASP A 234 -46.83 14.01 16.62
N GLU A 235 -46.93 14.68 17.78
CA GLU A 235 -47.99 15.63 18.11
C GLU A 235 -48.04 16.79 17.10
N ILE A 236 -46.91 17.45 16.83
CA ILE A 236 -46.81 18.54 15.85
C ILE A 236 -47.20 18.05 14.44
N ALA A 237 -46.77 16.85 14.06
CA ALA A 237 -47.11 16.27 12.76
C ALA A 237 -48.62 15.96 12.65
N GLN A 238 -49.24 15.50 13.74
CA GLN A 238 -50.68 15.26 13.80
C GLN A 238 -51.47 16.54 13.68
N GLU A 239 -51.14 17.60 14.44
CA GLU A 239 -51.75 18.91 14.32
C GLU A 239 -51.65 19.48 12.89
N ALA A 240 -50.47 19.32 12.25
CA ALA A 240 -50.28 19.75 10.88
C ALA A 240 -51.16 18.92 9.90
N ALA A 241 -51.25 17.59 10.12
CA ALA A 241 -52.08 16.70 9.31
C ALA A 241 -53.57 17.05 9.38
N GLU A 242 -54.06 17.40 10.57
CA GLU A 242 -55.44 17.85 10.78
C GLU A 242 -55.74 19.13 10.00
N LYS A 243 -54.84 20.13 10.05
CA LYS A 243 -55.01 21.38 9.27
C LYS A 243 -54.96 21.13 7.76
N VAL A 244 -54.06 20.23 7.30
CA VAL A 244 -54.02 19.86 5.89
C VAL A 244 -55.29 19.12 5.48
N LEU A 245 -55.82 18.24 6.34
CA LEU A 245 -57.07 17.53 6.09
C LEU A 245 -58.25 18.49 5.97
N GLU A 246 -58.39 19.43 6.91
CA GLU A 246 -59.42 20.45 6.93
C GLU A 246 -59.39 21.31 5.65
N ALA A 247 -58.23 21.86 5.32
CA ALA A 247 -58.04 22.66 4.11
C ALA A 247 -58.35 21.86 2.83
N SER A 248 -57.92 20.59 2.79
CA SER A 248 -58.06 19.74 1.60
C SER A 248 -59.50 19.27 1.38
N ARG A 249 -60.29 19.10 2.43
CA ARG A 249 -61.72 18.73 2.33
C ARG A 249 -62.54 19.75 1.57
N THR A 250 -62.14 21.00 1.55
CA THR A 250 -62.76 22.05 0.74
C THR A 250 -62.76 21.74 -0.75
N TYR A 251 -61.70 21.06 -1.21
CA TYR A 251 -61.48 20.72 -2.63
C TYR A 251 -61.69 19.23 -2.93
N LEU A 252 -61.52 18.36 -1.90
CA LEU A 252 -61.63 16.91 -2.00
C LEU A 252 -62.53 16.38 -0.85
N PRO A 253 -63.91 16.52 -0.94
CA PRO A 253 -64.80 16.13 0.13
C PRO A 253 -64.75 14.65 0.55
N SER A 254 -64.23 13.78 -0.34
CA SER A 254 -64.09 12.35 -0.09
C SER A 254 -62.81 11.97 0.69
N LEU A 255 -61.94 12.94 0.99
CA LEU A 255 -60.69 12.68 1.72
C LEU A 255 -61.01 12.33 3.18
N ARG A 256 -60.59 11.12 3.59
CA ARG A 256 -60.92 10.60 4.93
C ARG A 256 -59.86 10.93 5.95
N ASP A 257 -58.58 10.82 5.56
CA ASP A 257 -57.45 10.99 6.46
C ASP A 257 -56.20 11.49 5.71
N VAL A 258 -55.32 12.20 6.41
CA VAL A 258 -53.98 12.62 5.96
C VAL A 258 -52.97 12.21 7.04
N LYS A 259 -52.00 11.42 6.68
CA LYS A 259 -50.90 11.06 7.57
C LYS A 259 -49.60 11.70 7.09
N LEU A 260 -48.90 12.36 8.00
CA LEU A 260 -47.54 12.88 7.77
C LEU A 260 -46.56 11.90 8.39
N GLU A 261 -45.81 11.22 7.56
CA GLU A 261 -44.73 10.35 8.02
C GLU A 261 -43.49 11.20 8.38
N THR A 262 -43.11 11.18 9.63
CA THR A 262 -41.91 11.87 10.15
C THR A 262 -40.73 10.93 10.14
N ARG A 263 -39.50 11.47 9.96
CA ARG A 263 -38.26 10.68 10.04
C ARG A 263 -37.73 10.71 11.47
N ASP A 264 -37.08 9.61 11.90
CA ASP A 264 -36.41 9.57 13.18
C ASP A 264 -35.42 10.73 13.36
N PHE A 265 -35.40 11.36 14.54
CA PHE A 265 -34.54 12.49 14.85
C PHE A 265 -33.05 12.15 14.72
N GLU A 266 -32.64 10.95 15.12
CA GLU A 266 -31.26 10.46 14.95
C GLU A 266 -30.81 10.43 13.49
N ARG A 267 -31.71 10.18 12.55
CA ARG A 267 -31.44 10.26 11.10
C ARG A 267 -31.33 11.70 10.58
N SER A 268 -31.77 12.65 11.39
CA SER A 268 -31.74 14.11 11.10
C SER A 268 -30.56 14.82 11.76
N LEU A 269 -29.61 14.09 12.41
CA LEU A 269 -28.35 14.68 12.85
C LEU A 269 -27.57 15.17 11.61
N LEU A 270 -27.92 16.38 11.19
CA LEU A 270 -27.35 17.03 10.02
C LEU A 270 -26.03 17.64 10.41
N LEU A 271 -24.93 16.98 10.04
CA LEU A 271 -23.65 17.66 9.96
C LEU A 271 -23.78 18.69 8.84
N SER A 272 -23.71 19.97 9.18
CA SER A 272 -23.79 21.04 8.19
C SER A 272 -22.48 21.16 7.41
N GLU A 273 -21.35 21.13 8.11
CA GLU A 273 -20.04 21.36 7.51
C GLU A 273 -18.89 20.85 8.41
N ILE A 274 -17.77 20.47 7.80
CA ILE A 274 -16.50 20.21 8.50
C ILE A 274 -15.65 21.47 8.38
N VAL A 275 -15.29 22.08 9.49
CA VAL A 275 -14.39 23.23 9.54
C VAL A 275 -13.02 22.75 10.01
N ILE A 276 -11.97 23.11 9.28
CA ILE A 276 -10.57 22.81 9.59
C ILE A 276 -9.87 24.09 9.97
N ASP A 277 -9.19 24.08 11.12
CA ASP A 277 -8.37 25.17 11.60
C ASP A 277 -6.88 24.79 11.47
N ASP A 278 -6.22 25.40 10.49
CA ASP A 278 -4.75 25.35 10.25
C ASP A 278 -4.12 26.73 10.47
N GLY A 279 -4.73 27.53 11.34
CA GLY A 279 -4.39 28.93 11.65
C GLY A 279 -5.55 29.89 11.34
N ILE A 280 -6.45 29.49 10.41
CA ILE A 280 -7.69 30.21 10.10
C ILE A 280 -8.79 29.16 9.89
N PRO A 281 -9.85 29.15 10.75
CA PRO A 281 -10.96 28.25 10.60
C PRO A 281 -11.64 28.42 9.24
N THR A 282 -11.60 27.39 8.40
CA THR A 282 -12.11 27.43 7.03
C THR A 282 -12.89 26.14 6.74
N PRO A 283 -14.03 26.21 6.06
CA PRO A 283 -14.74 25.04 5.59
C PRO A 283 -13.88 24.11 4.78
N LEU A 284 -13.98 22.79 5.01
CA LEU A 284 -13.24 21.78 4.26
C LEU A 284 -13.49 21.92 2.76
N ALA A 285 -14.70 22.30 2.35
CA ALA A 285 -15.05 22.54 0.94
C ALA A 285 -14.20 23.64 0.28
N ALA A 286 -13.74 24.63 1.04
CA ALA A 286 -12.91 25.74 0.58
C ALA A 286 -11.39 25.45 0.64
N LYS A 287 -10.97 24.33 1.24
CA LYS A 287 -9.55 23.91 1.28
C LYS A 287 -9.11 23.33 -0.06
N GLY A 288 -7.81 23.31 -0.29
CA GLY A 288 -7.20 22.64 -1.45
C GLY A 288 -7.45 21.12 -1.45
N ASP A 289 -7.42 20.50 -2.62
CA ASP A 289 -7.79 19.10 -2.82
C ASP A 289 -6.87 18.12 -2.05
N GLY A 290 -5.61 18.49 -1.83
CA GLY A 290 -4.70 17.73 -0.97
C GLY A 290 -5.19 17.63 0.48
N VAL A 291 -5.65 18.74 1.07
CA VAL A 291 -6.20 18.75 2.43
C VAL A 291 -7.49 17.94 2.50
N LYS A 292 -8.38 18.09 1.51
CA LYS A 292 -9.61 17.28 1.39
C LYS A 292 -9.28 15.80 1.36
N SER A 293 -8.29 15.41 0.56
CA SER A 293 -7.81 14.03 0.42
C SER A 293 -7.31 13.45 1.75
N LEU A 294 -6.44 14.17 2.44
CA LEU A 294 -5.87 13.74 3.72
C LEU A 294 -6.93 13.64 4.82
N VAL A 295 -7.81 14.64 4.92
CA VAL A 295 -8.91 14.63 5.90
C VAL A 295 -9.86 13.47 5.63
N THR A 296 -10.26 13.25 4.38
CA THR A 296 -11.12 12.12 4.01
C THR A 296 -10.49 10.79 4.41
N LEU A 297 -9.19 10.61 4.12
CA LEU A 297 -8.46 9.42 4.50
C LEU A 297 -8.41 9.26 6.03
N ALA A 298 -8.01 10.30 6.75
CA ALA A 298 -7.90 10.28 8.22
C ALA A 298 -9.24 9.93 8.89
N VAL A 299 -10.34 10.54 8.43
CA VAL A 299 -11.69 10.28 8.94
C VAL A 299 -12.13 8.85 8.61
N THR A 300 -11.82 8.36 7.39
CA THR A 300 -12.11 6.98 6.99
C THR A 300 -11.39 5.98 7.89
N LEU A 301 -10.11 6.22 8.16
CA LEU A 301 -9.31 5.37 9.06
C LEU A 301 -9.81 5.42 10.51
N ALA A 302 -10.20 6.60 11.01
CA ALA A 302 -10.78 6.73 12.34
C ALA A 302 -12.10 5.96 12.45
N TYR A 303 -12.95 6.05 11.43
CA TYR A 303 -14.20 5.30 11.34
C TYR A 303 -13.96 3.78 11.30
N SER A 304 -12.99 3.32 10.51
CA SER A 304 -12.68 1.90 10.42
C SER A 304 -12.19 1.33 11.74
N ARG A 305 -11.25 2.02 12.41
CA ARG A 305 -10.72 1.61 13.73
C ARG A 305 -11.83 1.49 14.78
N GLN A 306 -12.76 2.44 14.82
CA GLN A 306 -13.86 2.40 15.77
C GLN A 306 -14.84 1.25 15.49
N ARG A 307 -15.05 0.90 14.20
CA ARG A 307 -15.94 -0.19 13.81
C ARG A 307 -15.29 -1.57 13.97
N SER A 308 -13.96 -1.65 13.89
CA SER A 308 -13.20 -2.89 13.86
C SER A 308 -12.79 -3.43 15.23
N GLU A 309 -13.32 -2.93 16.36
CA GLU A 309 -13.03 -3.51 17.68
C GLU A 309 -13.31 -5.03 17.76
N SER A 310 -13.97 -5.62 16.75
CA SER A 310 -14.24 -7.05 16.67
C SER A 310 -14.08 -7.67 15.27
N ARG A 311 -13.58 -6.93 14.25
CA ARG A 311 -13.52 -7.39 12.86
C ARG A 311 -12.26 -6.89 12.18
N SER A 312 -11.62 -7.75 11.37
CA SER A 312 -10.56 -7.31 10.44
C SER A 312 -11.15 -6.49 9.29
N PHE A 313 -10.37 -5.62 8.68
CA PHE A 313 -10.80 -4.90 7.49
C PHE A 313 -9.76 -4.96 6.37
N ILE A 314 -10.22 -4.77 5.15
CA ILE A 314 -9.40 -4.57 3.97
C ILE A 314 -9.54 -3.11 3.57
N LEU A 315 -8.44 -2.37 3.53
CA LEU A 315 -8.42 -1.00 3.04
C LEU A 315 -8.07 -1.01 1.54
N ALA A 316 -9.02 -0.64 0.70
CA ALA A 316 -8.83 -0.53 -0.75
C ALA A 316 -8.72 0.96 -1.12
N VAL A 317 -7.55 1.41 -1.58
CA VAL A 317 -7.30 2.84 -1.89
C VAL A 317 -6.95 2.99 -3.36
N ASP A 318 -7.73 3.80 -4.06
CA ASP A 318 -7.50 4.14 -5.46
C ASP A 318 -6.75 5.48 -5.55
N GLU A 319 -5.62 5.49 -6.27
CA GLU A 319 -4.74 6.64 -6.48
C GLU A 319 -4.48 7.45 -5.20
N PRO A 320 -3.83 6.84 -4.17
CA PRO A 320 -3.56 7.52 -2.90
C PRO A 320 -2.78 8.83 -3.06
N GLU A 321 -1.95 8.94 -4.10
CA GLU A 321 -1.13 10.09 -4.44
C GLU A 321 -1.89 11.29 -5.02
N SER A 322 -3.13 11.09 -5.47
CA SER A 322 -3.86 12.14 -6.19
C SER A 322 -4.01 13.41 -5.37
N HIS A 323 -3.57 14.54 -5.96
CA HIS A 323 -3.62 15.89 -5.37
C HIS A 323 -2.74 16.10 -4.13
N LEU A 324 -1.77 15.20 -3.84
CA LEU A 324 -0.87 15.33 -2.71
C LEU A 324 0.49 15.89 -3.13
N HIS A 325 1.11 16.70 -2.27
CA HIS A 325 2.51 17.09 -2.36
C HIS A 325 3.42 15.91 -2.00
N SER A 326 4.66 15.93 -2.50
CA SER A 326 5.63 14.85 -2.30
C SER A 326 5.79 14.43 -0.84
N ASP A 327 5.92 15.39 0.08
CA ASP A 327 6.07 15.11 1.52
C ASP A 327 4.83 14.40 2.11
N ALA A 328 3.63 14.82 1.68
CA ALA A 328 2.38 14.19 2.10
C ALA A 328 2.23 12.76 1.54
N ILE A 329 2.75 12.50 0.33
CA ILE A 329 2.77 11.15 -0.26
C ILE A 329 3.65 10.21 0.58
N HIS A 330 4.82 10.67 1.04
CA HIS A 330 5.70 9.89 1.91
C HIS A 330 5.05 9.58 3.27
N GLN A 331 4.42 10.59 3.89
CA GLN A 331 3.70 10.39 5.16
C GLN A 331 2.55 9.38 4.98
N LEU A 332 1.83 9.47 3.85
CA LEU A 332 0.77 8.54 3.53
C LEU A 332 1.30 7.12 3.28
N GLN A 333 2.42 6.96 2.58
CA GLN A 333 3.07 5.66 2.40
C GLN A 333 3.39 5.01 3.74
N ASN A 334 4.05 5.74 4.64
CA ASN A 334 4.38 5.24 5.97
C ASN A 334 3.13 4.81 6.76
N LEU A 335 2.08 5.65 6.74
CA LEU A 335 0.82 5.33 7.38
C LEU A 335 0.18 4.04 6.84
N LEU A 336 0.18 3.84 5.52
CA LEU A 336 -0.39 2.66 4.87
C LEU A 336 0.46 1.42 5.13
N GLN A 337 1.78 1.58 5.24
CA GLN A 337 2.71 0.52 5.60
C GLN A 337 2.51 0.10 7.07
N ASP A 338 2.39 1.04 7.99
CA ASP A 338 2.08 0.74 9.41
C ASP A 338 0.74 0.02 9.55
N LEU A 339 -0.30 0.48 8.84
CA LEU A 339 -1.60 -0.18 8.80
C LEU A 339 -1.51 -1.62 8.28
N SER A 340 -0.68 -1.87 7.28
CA SER A 340 -0.53 -3.19 6.68
C SER A 340 0.06 -4.23 7.64
N THR A 341 0.65 -3.81 8.76
CA THR A 341 1.15 -4.74 9.79
C THR A 341 0.01 -5.47 10.53
N GLN A 342 -1.17 -4.86 10.60
CA GLN A 342 -2.33 -5.39 11.33
C GLN A 342 -3.47 -5.80 10.39
N GLU A 343 -3.69 -5.03 9.33
CA GLU A 343 -4.80 -5.16 8.40
C GLU A 343 -4.31 -5.41 6.98
N GLN A 344 -5.21 -5.76 6.05
CA GLN A 344 -4.85 -5.90 4.65
C GLN A 344 -5.07 -4.57 3.91
N VAL A 345 -4.06 -4.13 3.16
CA VAL A 345 -4.11 -2.90 2.36
C VAL A 345 -3.93 -3.25 0.89
N VAL A 346 -4.85 -2.81 0.05
CA VAL A 346 -4.80 -2.97 -1.41
C VAL A 346 -4.82 -1.59 -2.07
N LEU A 347 -3.74 -1.24 -2.72
CA LEU A 347 -3.57 0.06 -3.38
C LEU A 347 -3.66 -0.09 -4.90
N ALA A 348 -4.24 0.90 -5.58
CA ALA A 348 -4.06 1.07 -7.02
C ALA A 348 -3.32 2.38 -7.25
N SER A 349 -2.12 2.31 -7.80
CA SER A 349 -1.26 3.49 -7.96
C SER A 349 -0.48 3.44 -9.27
N HIS A 350 -0.13 4.61 -9.77
CA HIS A 350 0.84 4.78 -10.84
C HIS A 350 2.14 5.43 -10.33
N ASN A 351 2.26 5.66 -9.01
CA ASN A 351 3.41 6.28 -8.39
C ASN A 351 4.38 5.22 -7.84
N ALA A 352 5.65 5.36 -8.19
CA ALA A 352 6.73 4.46 -7.80
C ALA A 352 6.94 4.34 -6.27
N ILE A 353 6.50 5.35 -5.51
CA ILE A 353 6.63 5.38 -4.05
C ILE A 353 5.86 4.23 -3.39
N PHE A 354 4.68 3.87 -3.93
CA PHE A 354 3.85 2.81 -3.37
C PHE A 354 4.25 1.39 -3.80
N ALA A 355 5.26 1.26 -4.66
CA ALA A 355 5.79 -0.06 -4.99
C ALA A 355 6.51 -0.66 -3.78
N ASN A 356 6.14 -1.89 -3.43
CA ASN A 356 6.82 -2.64 -2.38
C ASN A 356 8.16 -3.19 -2.96
N ARG A 357 9.27 -2.77 -2.38
CA ARG A 357 10.61 -3.12 -2.85
C ARG A 357 11.16 -4.35 -2.15
N ASP A 358 10.67 -4.60 -0.94
CA ASP A 358 11.14 -5.68 -0.08
C ASP A 358 10.45 -7.01 -0.47
N ASP A 359 9.19 -6.91 -0.93
CA ASP A 359 8.45 -8.06 -1.50
C ASP A 359 7.91 -7.69 -2.89
N ILE A 360 8.68 -8.04 -3.92
CA ILE A 360 8.32 -7.74 -5.32
C ILE A 360 7.02 -8.43 -5.71
N SER A 361 6.74 -9.62 -5.20
CA SER A 361 5.58 -10.42 -5.52
C SER A 361 4.26 -9.82 -5.03
N SER A 362 4.32 -8.95 -4.02
CA SER A 362 3.17 -8.20 -3.51
C SER A 362 2.74 -7.05 -4.42
N ASN A 363 3.60 -6.68 -5.39
CA ASN A 363 3.21 -5.77 -6.46
C ASN A 363 2.54 -6.56 -7.58
N VAL A 364 1.37 -6.13 -7.95
CA VAL A 364 0.59 -6.72 -9.04
C VAL A 364 0.60 -5.78 -10.23
N THR A 365 1.22 -6.21 -11.31
CA THR A 365 1.24 -5.45 -12.55
C THR A 365 -0.09 -5.59 -13.29
N VAL A 366 -0.68 -4.45 -13.68
CA VAL A 366 -1.94 -4.41 -14.42
C VAL A 366 -1.71 -3.78 -15.77
N ARG A 367 -1.87 -4.60 -16.83
CA ARG A 367 -1.69 -4.18 -18.21
C ARG A 367 -2.74 -4.86 -19.10
N GLU A 368 -3.33 -4.11 -20.02
CA GLU A 368 -4.37 -4.60 -20.93
C GLU A 368 -5.52 -5.32 -20.17
N ASN A 369 -5.91 -4.76 -19.02
CA ASN A 369 -6.93 -5.31 -18.12
C ASN A 369 -6.61 -6.71 -17.55
N ARG A 370 -5.33 -7.08 -17.50
CA ARG A 370 -4.84 -8.31 -16.90
C ARG A 370 -3.92 -7.99 -15.73
N ALA A 371 -4.13 -8.70 -14.64
CA ALA A 371 -3.32 -8.60 -13.43
C ALA A 371 -2.39 -9.81 -13.33
N ARG A 372 -1.13 -9.59 -12.95
CA ARG A 372 -0.18 -10.64 -12.62
C ARG A 372 0.81 -10.14 -11.57
N PRO A 373 1.37 -11.01 -10.71
CA PRO A 373 2.44 -10.60 -9.82
C PRO A 373 3.62 -10.03 -10.61
N ALA A 374 4.28 -9.01 -10.07
CA ALA A 374 5.50 -8.47 -10.65
C ALA A 374 6.64 -9.47 -10.51
N GLU A 375 7.42 -9.66 -11.58
CA GLU A 375 8.55 -10.58 -11.60
C GLU A 375 9.87 -9.91 -11.17
N SER A 376 9.97 -8.58 -11.36
CA SER A 376 11.19 -7.83 -11.05
C SER A 376 10.92 -6.33 -10.86
N ILE A 377 11.85 -5.65 -10.17
CA ILE A 377 11.88 -4.19 -10.09
C ILE A 377 11.95 -3.55 -11.48
N ARG A 378 12.67 -4.17 -12.41
CA ARG A 378 12.78 -3.70 -13.80
C ARG A 378 11.44 -3.65 -14.51
N GLU A 379 10.59 -4.67 -14.30
CA GLU A 379 9.23 -4.68 -14.84
C GLU A 379 8.39 -3.54 -14.27
N ILE A 380 8.42 -3.35 -12.95
CA ILE A 380 7.69 -2.27 -12.26
C ILE A 380 8.12 -0.91 -12.84
N ARG A 381 9.42 -0.66 -12.98
CA ARG A 381 9.95 0.58 -13.56
C ARG A 381 9.50 0.80 -15.00
N SER A 382 9.56 -0.26 -15.81
CA SER A 382 9.13 -0.20 -17.21
C SER A 382 7.64 0.15 -17.33
N ILE A 383 6.81 -0.41 -16.47
CA ILE A 383 5.36 -0.18 -16.47
C ILE A 383 5.02 1.23 -15.99
N LEU A 384 5.75 1.75 -14.99
CA LEU A 384 5.57 3.11 -14.49
C LEU A 384 6.17 4.18 -15.43
N GLY A 385 6.76 3.77 -16.55
CA GLY A 385 7.36 4.69 -17.51
C GLY A 385 8.66 5.33 -17.04
N VAL A 386 9.28 4.80 -15.99
CA VAL A 386 10.60 5.26 -15.50
C VAL A 386 11.66 4.80 -16.50
N ARG A 387 11.93 5.61 -17.53
CA ARG A 387 12.97 5.34 -18.53
C ARG A 387 14.33 5.73 -17.98
N ILE A 388 15.34 4.92 -18.31
CA ILE A 388 16.74 5.16 -17.92
C ILE A 388 17.21 6.58 -18.36
N HIS A 389 16.69 7.09 -19.46
CA HIS A 389 17.04 8.40 -20.01
C HIS A 389 16.31 9.60 -19.39
N ASP A 390 15.15 9.39 -18.76
CA ASP A 390 14.35 10.49 -18.21
C ASP A 390 14.77 10.85 -16.77
N ASN A 391 15.52 9.96 -16.11
CA ASN A 391 16.05 10.17 -14.77
C ASN A 391 17.46 9.59 -14.67
N LEU A 392 18.46 10.41 -14.91
CA LEU A 392 19.89 10.12 -14.63
C LEU A 392 20.16 9.71 -13.15
N GLN A 393 19.13 9.67 -12.30
CA GLN A 393 19.22 9.40 -10.87
C GLN A 393 18.61 8.07 -10.43
N SER A 394 17.99 7.28 -11.32
CA SER A 394 17.28 6.07 -10.85
C SER A 394 17.86 4.77 -11.41
N ALA A 395 18.97 4.35 -10.83
CA ALA A 395 19.54 3.02 -11.02
C ALA A 395 18.57 1.91 -10.53
N GLU A 396 18.63 0.71 -11.09
CA GLU A 396 17.88 -0.45 -10.59
C GLU A 396 18.37 -0.83 -9.19
N THR A 397 19.70 -0.78 -9.00
CA THR A 397 20.37 -0.98 -7.71
C THR A 397 21.23 0.23 -7.39
N VAL A 398 21.02 0.81 -6.23
CA VAL A 398 21.85 1.89 -5.68
C VAL A 398 22.67 1.31 -4.52
N VAL A 399 23.97 1.42 -4.63
CA VAL A 399 24.91 1.04 -3.57
C VAL A 399 25.41 2.30 -2.90
N LEU A 400 25.04 2.50 -1.64
CA LEU A 400 25.45 3.65 -0.83
C LEU A 400 26.82 3.33 -0.19
N LEU A 401 27.78 4.24 -0.38
CA LEU A 401 29.16 4.15 0.09
C LEU A 401 29.47 5.30 1.05
N GLU A 402 30.48 5.13 1.90
CA GLU A 402 30.83 6.19 2.86
C GLU A 402 31.54 7.38 2.22
N GLY A 403 32.51 7.13 1.33
CA GLY A 403 33.40 8.13 0.76
C GLY A 403 33.36 8.25 -0.75
N GLU A 404 33.80 9.41 -1.26
CA GLU A 404 33.89 9.67 -2.70
C GLU A 404 34.99 8.83 -3.37
N THR A 405 36.08 8.57 -2.67
CA THR A 405 37.19 7.72 -3.14
C THR A 405 36.75 6.26 -3.25
N ASP A 406 35.89 5.80 -2.35
CA ASP A 406 35.35 4.43 -2.32
C ASP A 406 34.53 4.13 -3.59
N GLU A 407 33.72 5.11 -4.02
CA GLU A 407 32.95 5.01 -5.27
C GLU A 407 33.85 4.72 -6.46
N LYS A 408 34.96 5.48 -6.57
CA LYS A 408 35.88 5.35 -7.68
C LYS A 408 36.68 4.05 -7.63
N ILE A 409 37.17 3.67 -6.45
CA ILE A 409 37.91 2.40 -6.24
C ILE A 409 37.00 1.20 -6.54
N LEU A 410 35.81 1.14 -5.95
CA LEU A 410 34.90 0.02 -6.13
C LEU A 410 34.38 -0.09 -7.56
N LYS A 411 34.15 1.03 -8.23
CA LYS A 411 33.74 1.02 -9.64
C LYS A 411 34.77 0.29 -10.52
N GLU A 412 36.05 0.59 -10.35
CA GLU A 412 37.11 -0.05 -11.13
C GLU A 412 37.27 -1.54 -10.78
N LEU A 413 37.23 -1.87 -9.49
CA LEU A 413 37.40 -3.24 -9.02
C LEU A 413 36.22 -4.15 -9.41
N LEU A 414 35.01 -3.66 -9.26
CA LEU A 414 33.80 -4.43 -9.57
C LEU A 414 33.58 -4.58 -11.08
N SER A 415 33.93 -3.55 -11.88
CA SER A 415 33.83 -3.63 -13.35
C SER A 415 34.65 -4.78 -13.94
N LYS A 416 35.66 -5.27 -13.22
CA LYS A 416 36.52 -6.36 -13.67
C LYS A 416 36.05 -7.75 -13.25
N GLN A 417 35.12 -7.84 -12.32
CA GLN A 417 34.65 -9.15 -11.84
C GLN A 417 33.89 -9.93 -12.91
N SER A 418 33.12 -9.23 -13.76
CA SER A 418 32.39 -9.85 -14.86
C SER A 418 32.06 -8.83 -15.97
N SER A 419 31.79 -9.32 -17.18
CA SER A 419 31.32 -8.47 -18.29
C SER A 419 29.97 -7.82 -17.95
N GLN A 420 29.10 -8.50 -17.20
CA GLN A 420 27.80 -8.01 -16.77
C GLN A 420 27.93 -6.83 -15.79
N SER A 421 28.82 -6.93 -14.79
CA SER A 421 29.07 -5.85 -13.84
C SER A 421 29.66 -4.60 -14.52
N CYS A 422 30.54 -4.79 -15.51
CA CYS A 422 31.05 -3.68 -16.31
C CYS A 422 29.93 -2.97 -17.10
N GLU A 423 29.06 -3.72 -17.75
CA GLU A 423 27.92 -3.17 -18.49
C GLU A 423 26.92 -2.46 -17.55
N ASP A 424 26.56 -3.07 -16.42
CA ASP A 424 25.58 -2.53 -15.49
C ASP A 424 26.06 -1.24 -14.80
N LEU A 425 27.35 -1.13 -14.47
CA LEU A 425 27.97 0.08 -13.94
C LEU A 425 28.09 1.17 -15.01
N SER A 426 28.44 0.81 -16.25
CA SER A 426 28.59 1.76 -17.35
C SER A 426 27.25 2.33 -17.83
N THR A 427 26.19 1.52 -17.82
CA THR A 427 24.83 1.92 -18.22
C THR A 427 24.05 2.59 -17.09
N GLY A 428 24.60 2.65 -15.86
CA GLY A 428 23.92 3.21 -14.70
C GLY A 428 22.79 2.32 -14.15
N ARG A 429 22.73 1.04 -14.54
CA ARG A 429 21.80 0.07 -13.98
C ARG A 429 22.13 -0.21 -12.50
N VAL A 430 23.42 -0.30 -12.19
CA VAL A 430 23.95 -0.27 -10.83
C VAL A 430 24.67 1.07 -10.63
N ALA A 431 24.23 1.87 -9.68
CA ALA A 431 24.85 3.13 -9.33
C ALA A 431 25.54 3.05 -7.97
N LEU A 432 26.81 3.40 -7.94
CA LEU A 432 27.54 3.62 -6.71
C LEU A 432 27.36 5.10 -6.32
N LYS A 433 26.97 5.37 -5.09
CA LYS A 433 26.73 6.75 -4.59
C LYS A 433 27.40 6.94 -3.24
N ASN A 434 28.22 7.98 -3.12
CA ASN A 434 28.82 8.31 -1.83
C ASN A 434 27.85 9.14 -0.95
N THR A 435 27.87 8.87 0.35
CA THR A 435 27.05 9.57 1.34
C THR A 435 27.77 10.74 2.00
N ARG A 436 29.08 10.91 1.71
CA ARG A 436 29.96 11.89 2.37
C ARG A 436 30.00 11.71 3.88
N GLY A 437 30.14 10.47 4.33
CA GLY A 437 30.25 10.03 5.70
C GLY A 437 28.99 9.39 6.26
N THR A 438 29.16 8.52 7.25
CA THR A 438 28.09 7.78 7.93
C THR A 438 26.99 8.67 8.53
N SER A 439 27.33 9.91 8.91
CA SER A 439 26.38 10.89 9.46
C SER A 439 25.29 11.34 8.45
N LYS A 440 25.55 11.20 7.16
CA LYS A 440 24.60 11.56 6.09
C LYS A 440 23.92 10.34 5.45
N LEU A 441 24.23 9.15 5.94
CA LEU A 441 23.67 7.90 5.43
C LEU A 441 22.13 7.89 5.52
N GLU A 442 21.58 8.38 6.64
CA GLU A 442 20.12 8.51 6.81
C GLU A 442 19.46 9.34 5.71
N GLN A 443 20.02 10.51 5.44
CA GLN A 443 19.48 11.40 4.40
C GLN A 443 19.60 10.76 3.01
N ALA A 444 20.69 10.06 2.73
CA ALA A 444 20.87 9.34 1.47
C ALA A 444 19.85 8.21 1.31
N ILE A 445 19.63 7.39 2.35
CA ILE A 445 18.61 6.33 2.36
C ILE A 445 17.22 6.92 2.12
N ARG A 446 16.86 7.99 2.83
CA ARG A 446 15.56 8.66 2.64
C ARG A 446 15.37 9.16 1.21
N THR A 447 16.41 9.74 0.62
CA THR A 447 16.38 10.22 -0.77
C THR A 447 16.20 9.07 -1.74
N GLU A 448 16.95 7.98 -1.60
CA GLU A 448 16.85 6.84 -2.51
C GLU A 448 15.55 6.03 -2.31
N LYS A 449 14.95 6.06 -1.13
CA LYS A 449 13.62 5.49 -0.89
C LYS A 449 12.50 6.16 -1.71
N THR A 450 12.73 7.33 -2.28
CA THR A 450 11.78 7.97 -3.20
C THR A 450 11.78 7.38 -4.61
N THR A 451 12.81 6.60 -4.94
CA THR A 451 12.96 5.95 -6.24
C THR A 451 12.62 4.46 -6.16
N VAL A 452 12.25 3.82 -7.26
CA VAL A 452 12.08 2.36 -7.32
C VAL A 452 13.44 1.73 -7.60
N SER A 453 14.29 1.68 -6.56
CA SER A 453 15.64 1.10 -6.62
C SER A 453 15.84 0.13 -5.47
N ARG A 454 16.57 -0.94 -5.70
CA ARG A 454 17.12 -1.78 -4.63
C ARG A 454 18.22 -0.96 -3.94
N ILE A 455 18.15 -0.77 -2.64
CA ILE A 455 19.14 0.00 -1.88
C ILE A 455 20.03 -0.99 -1.15
N LEU A 456 21.33 -0.94 -1.44
CA LEU A 456 22.36 -1.68 -0.75
C LEU A 456 23.30 -0.68 -0.07
N ILE A 457 23.86 -1.07 1.08
CA ILE A 457 24.76 -0.24 1.87
C ILE A 457 26.08 -0.99 2.03
N VAL A 458 27.17 -0.33 1.71
CA VAL A 458 28.52 -0.88 1.88
C VAL A 458 29.28 0.06 2.81
N LEU A 459 29.78 -0.47 3.91
CA LEU A 459 30.43 0.26 4.98
C LEU A 459 31.82 -0.31 5.25
N ASP A 460 32.72 0.53 5.73
CA ASP A 460 34.03 0.11 6.22
C ASP A 460 33.90 -0.74 7.49
N ASP A 461 34.86 -1.63 7.73
CA ASP A 461 34.90 -2.44 8.95
C ASP A 461 35.61 -1.67 10.09
N ASP A 462 35.11 -0.47 10.37
CA ASP A 462 35.57 0.36 11.50
C ASP A 462 34.45 0.60 12.51
N GLU A 463 34.75 1.33 13.58
CA GLU A 463 33.75 1.58 14.64
C GLU A 463 32.53 2.38 14.15
N ALA A 464 32.74 3.31 13.21
CA ALA A 464 31.67 4.14 12.66
C ALA A 464 30.76 3.33 11.72
N GLY A 465 31.35 2.54 10.82
CA GLY A 465 30.64 1.65 9.91
C GLY A 465 29.84 0.57 10.64
N ARG A 466 30.43 -0.10 11.62
CA ARG A 466 29.74 -1.11 12.45
C ARG A 466 28.55 -0.50 13.21
N ARG A 467 28.72 0.68 13.82
CA ARG A 467 27.61 1.40 14.50
C ARG A 467 26.51 1.81 13.52
N ALA A 468 26.87 2.22 12.30
CA ALA A 468 25.89 2.56 11.28
C ALA A 468 25.15 1.32 10.80
N ALA A 469 25.82 0.18 10.63
CA ALA A 469 25.21 -1.09 10.29
C ALA A 469 24.20 -1.56 11.34
N ASP A 470 24.54 -1.44 12.64
CA ASP A 470 23.66 -1.85 13.75
C ASP A 470 22.39 -0.97 13.85
N ARG A 471 22.49 0.32 13.49
CA ARG A 471 21.38 1.26 13.54
C ARG A 471 20.49 1.25 12.31
N ALA A 472 21.02 0.92 11.15
CA ALA A 472 20.29 1.03 9.90
C ALA A 472 18.97 0.24 9.86
N PRO A 473 18.85 -0.96 10.44
CA PRO A 473 17.57 -1.67 10.50
C PRO A 473 16.50 -0.98 11.37
N SER A 474 16.90 -0.51 12.56
CA SER A 474 15.97 0.10 13.52
C SER A 474 15.58 1.53 13.15
N ASP A 475 16.54 2.33 12.71
CA ASP A 475 16.37 3.78 12.53
C ASP A 475 15.88 4.13 11.12
N PHE A 476 16.23 3.29 10.12
CA PHE A 476 15.96 3.60 8.71
C PHE A 476 15.14 2.54 7.99
N GLY A 477 14.78 1.42 8.65
CA GLY A 477 13.97 0.35 8.07
C GLY A 477 14.64 -0.25 6.82
N VAL A 478 15.94 -0.52 6.91
CA VAL A 478 16.71 -1.24 5.89
C VAL A 478 16.98 -2.64 6.41
N ASP A 479 16.71 -3.66 5.59
CA ASP A 479 16.97 -5.04 5.99
C ASP A 479 18.49 -5.23 6.22
N SER A 480 18.83 -5.96 7.29
CA SER A 480 20.24 -6.32 7.58
C SER A 480 20.89 -7.08 6.43
N SER A 481 20.12 -7.82 5.63
CA SER A 481 20.59 -8.49 4.41
C SER A 481 21.00 -7.53 3.29
N SER A 482 20.64 -6.24 3.39
CA SER A 482 21.02 -5.19 2.44
C SER A 482 22.28 -4.43 2.85
N ILE A 483 22.96 -4.85 3.90
CA ILE A 483 24.17 -4.20 4.44
C ILE A 483 25.38 -5.13 4.28
N PHE A 484 26.44 -4.63 3.68
CA PHE A 484 27.71 -5.31 3.53
C PHE A 484 28.81 -4.53 4.25
N ILE A 485 29.60 -5.22 5.08
CA ILE A 485 30.78 -4.63 5.74
C ILE A 485 32.03 -5.12 5.01
N LEU A 486 32.84 -4.17 4.52
CA LEU A 486 34.09 -4.42 3.82
C LEU A 486 35.20 -4.88 4.79
N LYS A 487 35.33 -6.21 4.95
CA LYS A 487 36.32 -6.81 5.84
C LYS A 487 37.61 -7.18 5.12
N ASN A 488 38.72 -6.75 5.66
CA ASN A 488 39.99 -7.33 5.29
C ASN A 488 40.22 -8.60 6.14
N PRO A 489 40.44 -9.80 5.53
CA PRO A 489 40.54 -11.07 6.29
C PRO A 489 41.64 -11.13 7.33
N VAL A 490 42.69 -10.32 7.17
CA VAL A 490 43.87 -10.31 8.06
C VAL A 490 43.87 -9.17 9.09
N ARG A 491 42.81 -8.34 9.11
CA ARG A 491 42.71 -7.17 9.98
C ARG A 491 41.51 -7.23 10.91
N ASP A 492 41.65 -6.63 12.08
CA ASP A 492 40.56 -6.48 13.05
C ASP A 492 39.65 -5.26 12.72
N ILE A 493 40.23 -4.26 12.04
CA ILE A 493 39.59 -3.05 11.52
C ILE A 493 40.17 -2.74 10.14
N SER A 494 39.32 -2.27 9.22
CA SER A 494 39.75 -1.93 7.87
C SER A 494 38.93 -0.84 7.22
N GLU A 495 39.61 -0.03 6.41
CA GLU A 495 39.03 0.88 5.43
C GLU A 495 39.22 0.26 4.02
N ILE A 496 38.57 0.81 3.01
CA ILE A 496 38.67 0.30 1.63
C ILE A 496 40.14 0.30 1.13
N GLU A 497 40.92 1.30 1.52
CA GLU A 497 42.33 1.39 1.12
C GLU A 497 43.21 0.28 1.72
N ASP A 498 42.74 -0.38 2.80
CA ASP A 498 43.41 -1.55 3.36
C ASP A 498 43.32 -2.79 2.46
N LEU A 499 42.40 -2.81 1.50
CA LEU A 499 42.30 -3.85 0.48
C LEU A 499 43.29 -3.67 -0.67
N ILE A 500 43.87 -2.46 -0.81
CA ILE A 500 44.75 -2.09 -1.91
C ILE A 500 46.22 -2.42 -1.56
N ASP A 501 46.96 -2.99 -2.53
CA ASP A 501 48.35 -3.27 -2.36
C ASP A 501 49.18 -1.98 -2.28
N PRO A 502 49.97 -1.76 -1.22
CA PRO A 502 50.85 -0.61 -1.11
C PRO A 502 51.78 -0.40 -2.31
N ALA A 503 52.19 -1.48 -2.98
CA ALA A 503 53.01 -1.39 -4.17
C ALA A 503 52.32 -0.59 -5.30
N CYS A 504 50.99 -0.56 -5.33
CA CYS A 504 50.23 0.18 -6.31
C CYS A 504 50.34 1.71 -6.15
N TYR A 505 50.43 2.22 -4.91
CA TYR A 505 50.29 3.66 -4.65
C TYR A 505 51.49 4.29 -3.89
N GLN A 506 52.37 3.50 -3.27
CA GLN A 506 53.47 4.02 -2.44
C GLN A 506 54.35 5.03 -3.19
N THR A 507 54.77 4.68 -4.40
CA THR A 507 55.64 5.55 -5.23
C THR A 507 54.94 6.88 -5.53
N ALA A 508 53.66 6.84 -5.89
CA ALA A 508 52.88 8.06 -6.18
C ALA A 508 52.73 8.98 -4.95
N LEU A 509 52.55 8.42 -3.76
CA LEU A 509 52.55 9.18 -2.52
C LEU A 509 53.90 9.81 -2.23
N GLU A 510 54.99 9.02 -2.35
CA GLU A 510 56.36 9.48 -2.11
C GLU A 510 56.80 10.59 -3.08
N ASP A 511 56.43 10.45 -4.36
CA ASP A 511 56.69 11.46 -5.40
C ASP A 511 55.90 12.77 -5.12
N HIS A 512 54.65 12.64 -4.73
CA HIS A 512 53.81 13.82 -4.45
C HIS A 512 54.32 14.65 -3.27
N PHE A 513 54.71 13.98 -2.18
CA PHE A 513 55.17 14.67 -0.97
C PHE A 513 56.69 14.92 -0.99
N GLY A 514 57.43 14.40 -1.97
CA GLY A 514 58.87 14.50 -2.09
C GLY A 514 59.63 13.82 -0.93
N ARG A 515 59.04 12.79 -0.33
CA ARG A 515 59.54 12.13 0.88
C ARG A 515 59.26 10.64 0.87
N LYS A 516 60.14 9.85 1.45
CA LYS A 516 59.92 8.41 1.67
C LYS A 516 58.93 8.22 2.81
N LEU A 517 57.91 7.39 2.58
CA LEU A 517 56.89 7.06 3.54
C LEU A 517 57.10 5.66 4.12
N GLU A 518 57.17 5.57 5.45
CA GLU A 518 57.29 4.29 6.14
C GLU A 518 55.93 3.63 6.34
N LEU A 519 55.56 2.73 5.44
CA LEU A 519 54.27 2.04 5.45
C LEU A 519 54.28 0.71 6.24
N ARG A 520 55.34 0.45 7.04
CA ARG A 520 55.42 -0.77 7.87
C ARG A 520 54.26 -0.95 8.84
N GLY A 521 53.64 0.15 9.26
CA GLY A 521 52.42 0.14 10.09
C GLY A 521 51.25 -0.57 9.47
N LEU A 522 51.21 -0.70 8.13
CA LEU A 522 50.14 -1.45 7.41
C LEU A 522 50.16 -2.97 7.66
N GLN A 523 51.16 -3.49 8.37
CA GLN A 523 51.21 -4.88 8.85
C GLN A 523 50.52 -5.10 10.19
N HIS A 524 50.14 -4.02 10.91
CA HIS A 524 49.45 -4.12 12.18
C HIS A 524 47.96 -4.35 11.99
N ARG A 525 47.40 -5.39 12.61
CA ARG A 525 45.99 -5.78 12.47
C ARG A 525 45.01 -4.75 13.06
N SER A 526 45.42 -4.05 14.10
CA SER A 526 44.58 -3.13 14.88
C SER A 526 44.63 -1.66 14.44
N LYS A 527 45.37 -1.34 13.37
CA LYS A 527 45.45 0.02 12.82
C LYS A 527 44.87 0.06 11.42
N LYS A 528 43.99 1.00 11.16
CA LYS A 528 43.44 1.23 9.83
C LYS A 528 44.41 2.05 8.96
N TRP A 529 44.20 2.00 7.67
CA TRP A 529 45.04 2.65 6.66
C TRP A 529 45.26 4.14 6.96
N SER A 530 44.19 4.89 7.23
CA SER A 530 44.27 6.34 7.51
C SER A 530 45.17 6.68 8.70
N GLU A 531 45.14 5.89 9.76
CA GLU A 531 46.01 6.08 10.93
C GLU A 531 47.49 5.86 10.60
N VAL A 532 47.76 4.81 9.84
CA VAL A 532 49.14 4.47 9.44
C VAL A 532 49.72 5.54 8.52
N ILE A 533 48.94 5.99 7.53
CA ILE A 533 49.37 7.07 6.63
C ILE A 533 49.62 8.36 7.40
N GLN A 534 48.72 8.73 8.31
CA GLN A 534 48.85 9.95 9.11
C GLN A 534 50.08 9.92 10.01
N ASP A 535 50.33 8.77 10.66
CA ASP A 535 51.57 8.54 11.43
C ASP A 535 52.82 8.67 10.54
N SER A 536 52.80 8.14 9.31
CA SER A 536 53.92 8.18 8.38
C SER A 536 54.19 9.61 7.86
N LEU A 537 53.14 10.34 7.51
CA LEU A 537 53.21 11.76 7.09
C LEU A 537 53.79 12.64 8.21
N ASN A 538 53.33 12.44 9.45
CA ASN A 538 53.83 13.16 10.62
C ASN A 538 55.30 12.89 10.87
N ARG A 539 55.73 11.63 10.82
CA ARG A 539 57.16 11.25 10.94
C ARG A 539 58.00 11.80 9.81
N GLY A 540 57.46 11.79 8.59
CA GLY A 540 58.10 12.37 7.41
C GLY A 540 58.17 13.91 7.47
N GLY A 541 57.54 14.57 8.45
CA GLY A 541 57.53 16.03 8.58
C GLY A 541 56.86 16.72 7.37
N VAL A 542 55.80 16.13 6.83
CA VAL A 542 55.03 16.71 5.72
C VAL A 542 54.27 17.95 6.24
N PRO A 543 54.45 19.14 5.62
CA PRO A 543 53.77 20.34 6.05
C PRO A 543 52.29 20.33 5.60
N GLY A 544 51.46 21.10 6.30
CA GLY A 544 50.04 21.25 5.96
C GLY A 544 49.09 20.66 6.99
N ASP A 545 47.77 20.80 6.72
CA ASP A 545 46.73 20.21 7.56
C ASP A 545 46.72 18.69 7.40
N ALA A 546 46.62 17.97 8.51
CA ALA A 546 46.60 16.51 8.52
C ALA A 546 45.41 15.90 7.76
N SER A 547 44.25 16.57 7.81
CA SER A 547 43.02 16.15 7.12
C SER A 547 43.15 16.33 5.61
N ASP A 548 43.70 17.47 5.18
CA ASP A 548 43.88 17.77 3.74
C ASP A 548 44.93 16.85 3.12
N ASN A 549 46.02 16.56 3.86
CA ASN A 549 47.04 15.61 3.44
C ASN A 549 46.49 14.18 3.31
N LEU A 550 45.65 13.76 4.27
CA LEU A 550 44.99 12.46 4.22
C LEU A 550 44.02 12.34 3.05
N ALA A 551 43.20 13.37 2.82
CA ALA A 551 42.29 13.42 1.66
C ALA A 551 43.05 13.35 0.34
N THR A 552 44.23 14.02 0.26
CA THR A 552 45.13 13.92 -0.89
C THR A 552 45.67 12.52 -1.09
N CYS A 553 46.07 11.84 -0.01
CA CYS A 553 46.52 10.43 -0.08
C CYS A 553 45.39 9.52 -0.59
N LYS A 554 44.18 9.62 -0.05
CA LYS A 554 43.03 8.84 -0.52
C LYS A 554 42.75 9.03 -2.01
N ARG A 555 42.80 10.29 -2.49
CA ARG A 555 42.66 10.60 -3.92
C ARG A 555 43.75 9.96 -4.77
N LEU A 556 45.02 10.07 -4.36
CA LEU A 556 46.13 9.46 -5.08
C LEU A 556 46.02 7.93 -5.14
N VAL A 557 45.61 7.28 -4.05
CA VAL A 557 45.33 5.83 -4.06
C VAL A 557 44.24 5.50 -5.08
N SER A 558 43.12 6.22 -5.05
CA SER A 558 42.01 6.06 -6.00
C SER A 558 42.46 6.26 -7.46
N ASP A 559 43.33 7.25 -7.73
CA ASP A 559 43.87 7.50 -9.08
C ASP A 559 44.79 6.35 -9.54
N GLN A 560 45.61 5.80 -8.65
CA GLN A 560 46.48 4.66 -8.97
C GLN A 560 45.68 3.38 -9.20
N VAL A 561 44.61 3.12 -8.40
CA VAL A 561 43.70 2.00 -8.65
C VAL A 561 43.05 2.12 -10.02
N SER A 562 42.66 3.32 -10.43
CA SER A 562 42.08 3.54 -11.76
C SER A 562 43.08 3.35 -12.89
N ALA A 563 44.35 3.69 -12.66
CA ALA A 563 45.42 3.50 -13.65
C ALA A 563 45.86 2.04 -13.79
N HIS A 564 45.87 1.28 -12.68
CA HIS A 564 46.39 -0.07 -12.61
C HIS A 564 45.46 -1.04 -11.85
N PRO A 565 44.19 -1.15 -12.25
CA PRO A 565 43.20 -1.89 -11.48
C PRO A 565 43.46 -3.41 -11.43
N GLU A 566 44.32 -3.93 -12.31
CA GLU A 566 44.66 -5.38 -12.39
C GLU A 566 45.61 -5.85 -11.29
N SER A 567 46.45 -4.93 -10.80
CA SER A 567 47.43 -5.20 -9.76
C SER A 567 47.14 -4.43 -8.47
N ALA A 568 45.98 -3.82 -8.36
CA ALA A 568 45.65 -2.94 -7.25
C ALA A 568 45.28 -3.69 -5.97
N LEU A 569 44.65 -4.87 -6.08
CA LEU A 569 44.18 -5.63 -4.92
C LEU A 569 45.30 -6.43 -4.27
N ARG A 570 45.23 -6.52 -2.95
CA ARG A 570 45.99 -7.53 -2.21
C ARG A 570 45.39 -8.91 -2.46
N ALA A 571 46.22 -9.95 -2.51
CA ALA A 571 45.76 -11.32 -2.73
C ALA A 571 44.71 -11.78 -1.71
N GLU A 572 44.86 -11.38 -0.44
CA GLU A 572 43.90 -11.68 0.62
C GLU A 572 42.57 -10.95 0.51
N ALA A 573 42.48 -9.89 -0.29
CA ALA A 573 41.26 -9.08 -0.48
C ALA A 573 40.42 -9.52 -1.69
N GLU A 574 40.91 -10.40 -2.54
CA GLU A 574 40.19 -10.87 -3.74
C GLU A 574 38.85 -11.52 -3.38
N GLU A 575 38.83 -12.35 -2.33
CA GLU A 575 37.62 -13.01 -1.86
C GLU A 575 36.59 -11.99 -1.34
N THR A 576 37.02 -10.93 -0.67
CA THR A 576 36.14 -9.87 -0.17
C THR A 576 35.42 -9.14 -1.32
N ILE A 577 36.16 -8.82 -2.39
CA ILE A 577 35.59 -8.16 -3.57
C ILE A 577 34.66 -9.10 -4.35
N ALA A 578 35.01 -10.39 -4.45
CA ALA A 578 34.14 -11.40 -5.05
C ALA A 578 32.81 -11.56 -4.27
N ASN A 579 32.90 -11.58 -2.94
CA ASN A 579 31.70 -11.62 -2.07
C ASN A 579 30.87 -10.36 -2.20
N LEU A 580 31.49 -9.17 -2.28
CA LEU A 580 30.77 -7.91 -2.53
C LEU A 580 30.10 -7.92 -3.91
N HIS A 581 30.80 -8.42 -4.94
CA HIS A 581 30.19 -8.58 -6.27
C HIS A 581 28.95 -9.47 -6.20
N ASN A 582 29.06 -10.65 -5.59
CA ASN A 582 27.90 -11.55 -5.44
C ASN A 582 26.76 -10.89 -4.66
N PHE A 583 27.06 -10.11 -3.62
CA PHE A 583 26.07 -9.37 -2.84
C PHE A 583 25.31 -8.32 -3.69
N ILE A 584 25.97 -7.63 -4.59
CA ILE A 584 25.34 -6.60 -5.43
C ILE A 584 24.51 -7.21 -6.56
N TRP A 585 25.01 -8.29 -7.18
CA TRP A 585 24.40 -8.93 -8.34
C TRP A 585 23.61 -10.22 -8.01
N ALA A 586 23.33 -10.49 -6.71
CA ALA A 586 22.50 -11.61 -6.24
C ALA A 586 21.01 -11.48 -6.61
#